data_a8b4729a1b821332da4f07bb22a4a39b
#
_entry.id   a8b4729a1b821332da4f07bb22a4a39b
#
_cell.length_a   1.000
_cell.length_b   1.000
_cell.length_c   1.000
_cell.angle_alpha   90.00
_cell.angle_beta   90.00
_cell.angle_gamma   90.00
#
_symmetry.space_group_name_H-M   'P 1'
#
loop_
_entity.id
_entity.type
_entity.pdbx_description
1 polymer ?
#
loop_
_entity_poly.entity_id
_entity_poly.type
_entity_poly.pdbx_seq_one_letter_code
_entity_poly.pdbx_strand_id
1 'polypeptide(L)'
;MSLIKLPILIDPHTHCRDFEQNNKETFETATRAALAGGYGYVADMPNHSHPIVDKRTLGELKDLAEKQIVTDLGIYLGVTPQSVSEAEKNFRECEGEVRGLKIYMGETTGGYIVDSDDDLDKIFRTWESNKPILVHTEDKSLVKALELAEKYKRNLYVCHVSRKDELELIDKFRQKRKNNIWVEVTPHHLFLSDKMSISPFGQMKPPLSSDEDKEALWMAVIKGEIDTIGTDHAPHTREEKMGIKPPSGVPGLETTLVLLLRAEKEGKISREKIIELTHNNPIKIFNLNKEKYDRAEVVLVEEEFLIEENNLKTKCGWTPFKEMRVSHKIVEVNFDGKIGYKDGEILAVSGSGKIV
;
A
#
# COMPACT_ATOMS: atom_id res chain seq x y z
N MET A 1 13.55 22.46 -20.04
CA MET A 1 13.70 21.41 -19.01
C MET A 1 13.68 20.06 -19.70
N SER A 2 14.57 19.17 -19.36
CA SER A 2 14.55 17.80 -19.91
C SER A 2 13.39 17.03 -19.27
N LEU A 3 12.59 16.36 -20.09
CA LEU A 3 11.55 15.45 -19.63
C LEU A 3 12.18 14.12 -19.21
N ILE A 4 11.75 13.62 -18.06
CA ILE A 4 12.12 12.29 -17.56
C ILE A 4 10.88 11.43 -17.66
N LYS A 5 11.03 10.19 -18.16
CA LYS A 5 9.94 9.22 -18.28
C LYS A 5 10.24 8.00 -17.43
N LEU A 6 9.27 7.59 -16.64
CA LEU A 6 9.30 6.38 -15.82
C LEU A 6 8.08 5.52 -16.15
N PRO A 7 8.15 4.20 -15.97
CA PRO A 7 6.94 3.39 -16.00
C PRO A 7 6.01 3.80 -14.87
N ILE A 8 4.72 3.58 -15.06
CA ILE A 8 3.71 3.89 -14.04
C ILE A 8 3.93 3.08 -12.78
N LEU A 9 3.58 3.63 -11.62
CA LEU A 9 3.73 2.95 -10.34
C LEU A 9 2.52 2.02 -10.08
N ILE A 10 2.80 0.99 -9.29
CA ILE A 10 1.84 -0.01 -8.80
C ILE A 10 1.87 0.02 -7.29
N ASP A 11 0.76 0.36 -6.66
CA ASP A 11 0.66 0.38 -5.19
C ASP A 11 -0.04 -0.87 -4.67
N PRO A 12 0.66 -1.74 -3.95
CA PRO A 12 0.06 -2.94 -3.37
C PRO A 12 -0.71 -2.68 -2.07
N HIS A 13 -0.71 -1.46 -1.53
CA HIS A 13 -1.24 -1.21 -0.20
C HIS A 13 -1.92 0.16 -0.06
N THR A 14 -3.24 0.17 -0.20
CA THR A 14 -4.05 1.38 -0.04
C THR A 14 -5.32 1.11 0.77
N HIS A 15 -5.88 2.15 1.37
CA HIS A 15 -7.16 2.14 2.06
C HIS A 15 -8.06 3.20 1.42
N CYS A 16 -8.81 2.82 0.38
CA CYS A 16 -9.68 3.73 -0.37
C CYS A 16 -10.88 4.22 0.42
N ARG A 17 -11.10 3.66 1.61
CA ARG A 17 -12.20 4.02 2.52
C ARG A 17 -13.56 3.79 1.89
N ASP A 18 -14.26 4.85 1.47
CA ASP A 18 -15.63 4.84 0.92
C ASP A 18 -16.69 4.24 1.88
N PHE A 19 -17.81 3.77 1.39
CA PHE A 19 -18.95 3.35 2.20
C PHE A 19 -19.28 4.42 3.27
N GLU A 20 -19.42 4.02 4.54
CA GLU A 20 -19.66 4.92 5.68
C GLU A 20 -18.42 5.78 6.06
N GLN A 21 -17.27 5.54 5.41
CA GLN A 21 -16.04 6.31 5.59
C GLN A 21 -15.77 7.29 4.43
N ASN A 22 -16.77 7.52 3.58
CA ASN A 22 -16.65 8.39 2.41
C ASN A 22 -16.34 9.87 2.76
N ASN A 23 -16.50 10.26 4.01
CA ASN A 23 -16.04 11.55 4.52
C ASN A 23 -14.51 11.68 4.51
N LYS A 24 -13.77 10.57 4.63
CA LYS A 24 -12.30 10.54 4.66
C LYS A 24 -11.70 10.45 3.27
N GLU A 25 -12.23 9.53 2.46
CA GLU A 25 -11.80 9.23 1.10
C GLU A 25 -12.91 8.45 0.39
N THR A 26 -12.86 8.40 -0.97
CA THR A 26 -13.70 7.55 -1.80
C THR A 26 -12.85 6.81 -2.83
N PHE A 27 -13.37 5.78 -3.48
CA PHE A 27 -12.67 5.13 -4.60
C PHE A 27 -12.28 6.14 -5.69
N GLU A 28 -13.14 7.13 -5.95
CA GLU A 28 -12.83 8.19 -6.92
C GLU A 28 -11.66 9.05 -6.45
N THR A 29 -11.70 9.59 -5.24
CA THR A 29 -10.67 10.53 -4.78
C THR A 29 -9.34 9.83 -4.50
N ALA A 30 -9.34 8.59 -3.99
CA ALA A 30 -8.15 7.77 -3.83
C ALA A 30 -7.48 7.46 -5.18
N THR A 31 -8.25 7.03 -6.19
CA THR A 31 -7.67 6.72 -7.50
C THR A 31 -7.26 7.98 -8.28
N ARG A 32 -7.89 9.13 -8.06
CA ARG A 32 -7.42 10.44 -8.57
C ARG A 32 -6.11 10.84 -7.92
N ALA A 33 -5.97 10.66 -6.59
CA ALA A 33 -4.72 10.89 -5.88
C ALA A 33 -3.62 9.92 -6.35
N ALA A 34 -3.95 8.66 -6.58
CA ALA A 34 -3.05 7.67 -7.16
C ALA A 34 -2.52 8.13 -8.53
N LEU A 35 -3.41 8.53 -9.42
CA LEU A 35 -3.04 9.00 -10.76
C LEU A 35 -2.15 10.25 -10.70
N ALA A 36 -2.48 11.22 -9.83
CA ALA A 36 -1.64 12.41 -9.60
C ALA A 36 -0.25 12.07 -9.04
N GLY A 37 -0.14 10.98 -8.26
CA GLY A 37 1.11 10.46 -7.73
C GLY A 37 1.90 9.56 -8.69
N GLY A 38 1.38 9.33 -9.90
CA GLY A 38 2.04 8.49 -10.91
C GLY A 38 1.67 7.00 -10.85
N TYR A 39 0.61 6.64 -10.13
CA TYR A 39 0.13 5.26 -10.04
C TYR A 39 -0.95 4.96 -11.09
N GLY A 40 -0.85 3.80 -11.74
CA GLY A 40 -1.89 3.27 -12.63
C GLY A 40 -2.68 2.11 -12.04
N TYR A 41 -2.24 1.65 -10.88
CA TYR A 41 -2.87 0.57 -10.13
C TYR A 41 -2.72 0.82 -8.64
N VAL A 42 -3.79 0.57 -7.90
CA VAL A 42 -3.79 0.50 -6.44
C VAL A 42 -4.50 -0.78 -5.99
N ALA A 43 -4.06 -1.36 -4.88
CA ALA A 43 -4.74 -2.51 -4.28
C ALA A 43 -5.36 -2.10 -2.95
N ASP A 44 -6.67 -2.26 -2.85
CA ASP A 44 -7.44 -1.82 -1.70
C ASP A 44 -7.51 -2.87 -0.60
N MET A 45 -7.24 -2.44 0.62
CA MET A 45 -7.29 -3.26 1.83
C MET A 45 -8.72 -3.46 2.31
N PRO A 46 -9.05 -4.67 2.83
CA PRO A 46 -10.43 -5.08 3.08
C PRO A 46 -11.08 -4.52 4.36
N ASN A 47 -10.39 -3.63 5.09
CA ASN A 47 -10.82 -3.11 6.39
C ASN A 47 -11.69 -1.84 6.29
N HIS A 48 -12.65 -1.85 5.38
CA HIS A 48 -13.72 -0.87 5.38
C HIS A 48 -14.58 -0.97 6.65
N SER A 49 -15.41 0.03 6.92
CA SER A 49 -16.45 -0.08 7.97
C SER A 49 -17.34 -1.33 7.78
N HIS A 50 -17.46 -1.76 6.52
CA HIS A 50 -18.09 -3.00 6.09
C HIS A 50 -16.98 -3.91 5.50
N PRO A 51 -16.42 -4.85 6.28
CA PRO A 51 -15.23 -5.60 5.86
C PRO A 51 -15.52 -6.53 4.67
N ILE A 52 -14.56 -6.63 3.75
CA ILE A 52 -14.69 -7.46 2.55
C ILE A 52 -14.23 -8.88 2.89
N VAL A 53 -15.13 -9.74 3.30
CA VAL A 53 -14.82 -11.07 3.86
C VAL A 53 -15.50 -12.24 3.13
N ASP A 54 -16.42 -11.96 2.22
CA ASP A 54 -17.19 -12.94 1.48
C ASP A 54 -17.59 -12.45 0.08
N LYS A 55 -18.23 -13.32 -0.68
CA LYS A 55 -18.67 -13.03 -2.06
C LYS A 55 -19.65 -11.87 -2.16
N ARG A 56 -20.53 -11.71 -1.16
CA ARG A 56 -21.52 -10.63 -1.11
C ARG A 56 -20.84 -9.27 -0.92
N THR A 57 -20.01 -9.14 0.11
CA THR A 57 -19.29 -7.90 0.41
C THR A 57 -18.30 -7.53 -0.69
N LEU A 58 -17.67 -8.53 -1.33
CA LEU A 58 -16.83 -8.32 -2.51
C LEU A 58 -17.64 -7.78 -3.70
N GLY A 59 -18.84 -8.29 -3.93
CA GLY A 59 -19.75 -7.81 -4.98
C GLY A 59 -20.18 -6.36 -4.73
N GLU A 60 -20.58 -6.03 -3.51
CA GLU A 60 -20.96 -4.67 -3.10
C GLU A 60 -19.83 -3.65 -3.32
N LEU A 61 -18.58 -4.03 -2.98
CA LEU A 61 -17.42 -3.18 -3.24
C LEU A 61 -17.21 -2.96 -4.75
N LYS A 62 -17.28 -4.03 -5.55
CA LYS A 62 -17.10 -3.93 -7.00
C LYS A 62 -18.15 -3.02 -7.65
N ASP A 63 -19.41 -3.21 -7.31
CA ASP A 63 -20.52 -2.41 -7.85
C ASP A 63 -20.38 -0.91 -7.53
N LEU A 64 -19.79 -0.60 -6.37
CA LEU A 64 -19.50 0.78 -5.97
C LEU A 64 -18.27 1.34 -6.68
N ALA A 65 -17.16 0.58 -6.68
CA ALA A 65 -15.89 1.05 -7.19
C ALA A 65 -15.87 1.22 -8.71
N GLU A 66 -16.50 0.30 -9.48
CA GLU A 66 -16.54 0.36 -10.95
C GLU A 66 -17.04 1.68 -11.51
N LYS A 67 -17.92 2.37 -10.79
CA LYS A 67 -18.49 3.66 -11.20
C LYS A 67 -17.60 4.86 -10.91
N GLN A 68 -16.57 4.67 -10.08
CA GLN A 68 -15.80 5.76 -9.50
C GLN A 68 -14.33 5.78 -9.94
N ILE A 69 -13.68 4.61 -10.04
CA ILE A 69 -12.23 4.51 -10.22
C ILE A 69 -11.73 5.08 -11.54
N VAL A 70 -10.58 5.74 -11.50
CA VAL A 70 -9.89 6.30 -12.68
C VAL A 70 -8.58 5.56 -13.00
N THR A 71 -8.06 4.75 -12.05
CA THR A 71 -6.94 3.81 -12.24
C THR A 71 -7.43 2.38 -12.04
N ASP A 72 -6.62 1.38 -12.36
CA ASP A 72 -6.99 0.01 -12.03
C ASP A 72 -6.99 -0.22 -10.52
N LEU A 73 -7.92 -1.08 -10.09
CA LEU A 73 -8.12 -1.45 -8.69
C LEU A 73 -7.98 -2.96 -8.51
N GLY A 74 -7.02 -3.38 -7.67
CA GLY A 74 -6.99 -4.70 -7.07
C GLY A 74 -7.75 -4.71 -5.75
N ILE A 75 -8.26 -5.87 -5.34
CA ILE A 75 -8.99 -6.03 -4.08
C ILE A 75 -8.38 -7.18 -3.31
N TYR A 76 -8.22 -7.01 -2.00
CA TYR A 76 -7.89 -8.11 -1.10
C TYR A 76 -9.13 -8.62 -0.38
N LEU A 77 -9.18 -9.94 -0.18
CA LEU A 77 -10.15 -10.53 0.73
C LEU A 77 -9.63 -10.38 2.16
N GLY A 78 -10.49 -10.03 3.09
CA GLY A 78 -10.19 -10.01 4.51
C GLY A 78 -10.70 -11.25 5.24
N VAL A 79 -10.29 -11.36 6.48
CA VAL A 79 -10.86 -12.28 7.45
C VAL A 79 -10.96 -11.59 8.79
N THR A 80 -12.07 -11.81 9.50
CA THR A 80 -12.33 -11.27 10.83
C THR A 80 -12.63 -12.41 11.78
N PRO A 81 -12.56 -12.23 13.11
CA PRO A 81 -12.94 -13.29 14.06
C PRO A 81 -14.33 -13.86 13.79
N GLN A 82 -15.28 -13.03 13.32
CA GLN A 82 -16.64 -13.44 13.01
C GLN A 82 -16.74 -14.28 11.73
N SER A 83 -15.87 -14.02 10.75
CA SER A 83 -15.91 -14.72 9.44
C SER A 83 -15.04 -15.98 9.38
N VAL A 84 -14.17 -16.24 10.37
CA VAL A 84 -13.25 -17.40 10.39
C VAL A 84 -14.01 -18.72 10.32
N SER A 85 -15.20 -18.82 10.92
CA SER A 85 -15.99 -20.07 10.87
C SER A 85 -16.30 -20.50 9.44
N GLU A 86 -16.52 -19.55 8.52
CA GLU A 86 -16.84 -19.76 7.10
C GLU A 86 -15.64 -19.55 6.16
N ALA A 87 -14.42 -19.39 6.67
CA ALA A 87 -13.23 -19.03 5.90
C ALA A 87 -13.02 -19.94 4.67
N GLU A 88 -13.14 -21.27 4.82
CA GLU A 88 -12.94 -22.22 3.71
C GLU A 88 -13.89 -21.98 2.55
N LYS A 89 -15.17 -21.75 2.83
CA LYS A 89 -16.18 -21.42 1.83
C LYS A 89 -15.86 -20.08 1.16
N ASN A 90 -15.66 -19.04 1.96
CA ASN A 90 -15.45 -17.69 1.49
C ASN A 90 -14.17 -17.57 0.63
N PHE A 91 -13.09 -18.25 1.03
CA PHE A 91 -11.85 -18.28 0.25
C PHE A 91 -12.05 -18.93 -1.12
N ARG A 92 -12.71 -20.10 -1.17
CA ARG A 92 -13.00 -20.81 -2.42
C ARG A 92 -13.87 -19.98 -3.39
N GLU A 93 -14.85 -19.27 -2.85
CA GLU A 93 -15.78 -18.46 -3.65
C GLU A 93 -15.13 -17.16 -4.18
N CYS A 94 -14.14 -16.60 -3.46
CA CYS A 94 -13.58 -15.29 -3.77
C CYS A 94 -12.16 -15.33 -4.37
N GLU A 95 -11.38 -16.41 -4.17
CA GLU A 95 -9.96 -16.43 -4.53
C GLU A 95 -9.68 -16.07 -6.00
N GLY A 96 -10.58 -16.42 -6.90
CA GLY A 96 -10.47 -16.09 -8.33
C GLY A 96 -10.49 -14.58 -8.63
N GLU A 97 -11.07 -13.78 -7.76
CA GLU A 97 -11.41 -12.38 -8.01
C GLU A 97 -10.63 -11.38 -7.14
N VAL A 98 -9.77 -11.87 -6.25
CA VAL A 98 -8.96 -11.04 -5.34
C VAL A 98 -7.47 -11.19 -5.60
N ARG A 99 -6.63 -10.29 -5.11
CA ARG A 99 -5.17 -10.32 -5.28
C ARG A 99 -4.44 -11.06 -4.18
N GLY A 100 -5.09 -11.33 -3.07
CA GLY A 100 -4.55 -12.04 -1.92
C GLY A 100 -5.52 -12.03 -0.76
N LEU A 101 -5.11 -12.63 0.35
CA LEU A 101 -5.82 -12.63 1.62
C LEU A 101 -5.11 -11.70 2.61
N LYS A 102 -5.80 -10.73 3.18
CA LYS A 102 -5.26 -9.84 4.22
C LYS A 102 -5.71 -10.26 5.60
N ILE A 103 -4.75 -10.37 6.53
CA ILE A 103 -4.97 -10.68 7.95
C ILE A 103 -4.39 -9.56 8.80
N TYR A 104 -5.15 -9.08 9.76
CA TYR A 104 -4.70 -8.17 10.79
C TYR A 104 -4.39 -8.96 12.06
N MET A 105 -3.09 -9.13 12.38
CA MET A 105 -2.58 -9.88 13.53
C MET A 105 -2.02 -8.98 14.64
N GLY A 106 -2.01 -7.68 14.41
CA GLY A 106 -1.60 -6.62 15.34
C GLY A 106 -2.68 -5.57 15.50
N GLU A 107 -2.44 -4.60 16.37
CA GLU A 107 -3.38 -3.51 16.58
C GLU A 107 -3.65 -2.71 15.31
N THR A 108 -4.90 -2.64 14.88
CA THR A 108 -5.35 -1.89 13.70
C THR A 108 -6.61 -1.11 13.97
N THR A 109 -6.93 -0.17 13.09
CA THR A 109 -8.20 0.55 13.12
C THR A 109 -9.33 -0.36 12.63
N GLY A 110 -10.43 -0.50 13.40
CA GLY A 110 -11.63 -1.20 12.96
C GLY A 110 -11.96 -2.52 13.66
N GLY A 111 -11.12 -3.02 14.58
CA GLY A 111 -11.45 -4.20 15.39
C GLY A 111 -11.43 -5.54 14.63
N TYR A 112 -10.63 -5.65 13.58
CA TYR A 112 -10.54 -6.83 12.71
C TYR A 112 -9.38 -7.78 13.10
N ILE A 113 -8.86 -7.67 14.31
CA ILE A 113 -7.70 -8.44 14.77
C ILE A 113 -8.08 -9.92 14.90
N VAL A 114 -7.30 -10.77 14.25
CA VAL A 114 -7.32 -12.21 14.44
C VAL A 114 -6.03 -12.59 15.17
N ASP A 115 -6.14 -12.95 16.43
CA ASP A 115 -5.02 -13.28 17.33
C ASP A 115 -5.12 -14.68 17.94
N SER A 116 -6.25 -15.35 17.80
CA SER A 116 -6.44 -16.74 18.22
C SER A 116 -5.55 -17.69 17.43
N ASP A 117 -4.76 -18.51 18.13
CA ASP A 117 -3.90 -19.51 17.50
C ASP A 117 -4.67 -20.50 16.63
N ASP A 118 -5.84 -20.93 17.06
CA ASP A 118 -6.69 -21.88 16.33
C ASP A 118 -7.27 -21.24 15.06
N ASP A 119 -7.67 -19.96 15.14
CA ASP A 119 -8.21 -19.24 13.99
C ASP A 119 -7.12 -18.96 12.95
N LEU A 120 -5.93 -18.53 13.39
CA LEU A 120 -4.79 -18.32 12.51
C LEU A 120 -4.35 -19.63 11.84
N ASP A 121 -4.27 -20.73 12.60
CA ASP A 121 -3.96 -22.07 12.05
C ASP A 121 -4.98 -22.47 10.98
N LYS A 122 -6.27 -22.30 11.26
CA LYS A 122 -7.36 -22.57 10.31
C LYS A 122 -7.21 -21.73 9.04
N ILE A 123 -6.98 -20.42 9.15
CA ILE A 123 -6.86 -19.50 8.02
C ILE A 123 -5.68 -19.92 7.11
N PHE A 124 -4.48 -20.07 7.67
CA PHE A 124 -3.31 -20.44 6.89
C PHE A 124 -3.42 -21.82 6.25
N ARG A 125 -4.10 -22.76 6.91
CA ARG A 125 -4.35 -24.10 6.39
C ARG A 125 -5.32 -24.06 5.20
N THR A 126 -6.41 -23.30 5.29
CA THR A 126 -7.50 -23.30 4.30
C THR A 126 -7.26 -22.37 3.10
N TRP A 127 -6.38 -21.37 3.21
CA TRP A 127 -5.98 -20.56 2.06
C TRP A 127 -5.02 -21.34 1.15
N GLU A 128 -5.52 -22.09 0.19
CA GLU A 128 -4.70 -22.96 -0.68
C GLU A 128 -4.21 -22.27 -1.95
N SER A 129 -4.61 -21.02 -2.17
CA SER A 129 -4.20 -20.21 -3.31
C SER A 129 -2.69 -19.95 -3.35
N ASN A 130 -2.13 -19.81 -4.56
CA ASN A 130 -0.76 -19.31 -4.75
C ASN A 130 -0.63 -17.80 -4.55
N LYS A 131 -1.75 -17.07 -4.42
CA LYS A 131 -1.76 -15.65 -4.10
C LYS A 131 -1.27 -15.44 -2.66
N PRO A 132 -0.62 -14.28 -2.36
CA PRO A 132 -0.06 -14.05 -1.03
C PRO A 132 -1.11 -13.97 0.07
N ILE A 133 -0.71 -14.39 1.26
CA ILE A 133 -1.31 -13.95 2.52
C ILE A 133 -0.55 -12.70 2.95
N LEU A 134 -1.26 -11.57 3.00
CA LEU A 134 -0.71 -10.29 3.45
C LEU A 134 -1.01 -10.14 4.95
N VAL A 135 0.01 -9.78 5.73
CA VAL A 135 -0.15 -9.68 7.18
C VAL A 135 0.23 -8.29 7.69
N HIS A 136 -0.63 -7.73 8.54
CA HIS A 136 -0.29 -6.64 9.43
C HIS A 136 0.15 -7.26 10.75
N THR A 137 1.42 -7.16 11.07
CA THR A 137 2.03 -7.82 12.22
C THR A 137 2.91 -6.87 13.00
N GLU A 138 3.03 -7.13 14.29
CA GLU A 138 3.98 -6.49 15.19
C GLU A 138 4.55 -7.54 16.15
N ASP A 139 5.85 -7.47 16.44
CA ASP A 139 6.52 -8.31 17.46
C ASP A 139 6.23 -9.83 17.33
N LYS A 140 5.54 -10.40 18.33
CA LYS A 140 5.27 -11.84 18.38
C LYS A 140 4.37 -12.34 17.25
N SER A 141 3.49 -11.48 16.73
CA SER A 141 2.59 -11.87 15.66
C SER A 141 3.32 -12.06 14.33
N LEU A 142 4.46 -11.37 14.11
CA LEU A 142 5.32 -11.61 12.96
C LEU A 142 5.95 -13.03 13.01
N VAL A 143 6.47 -13.44 14.16
CA VAL A 143 6.99 -14.81 14.35
C VAL A 143 5.93 -15.84 14.01
N LYS A 144 4.72 -15.65 14.54
CA LYS A 144 3.58 -16.55 14.29
C LYS A 144 3.20 -16.64 12.81
N ALA A 145 3.13 -15.50 12.12
CA ALA A 145 2.84 -15.47 10.69
C ALA A 145 3.90 -16.23 9.87
N LEU A 146 5.18 -16.03 10.18
CA LEU A 146 6.30 -16.70 9.55
C LEU A 146 6.25 -18.22 9.77
N GLU A 147 6.01 -18.69 10.99
CA GLU A 147 5.88 -20.11 11.34
C GLU A 147 4.69 -20.77 10.63
N LEU A 148 3.53 -20.14 10.64
CA LEU A 148 2.32 -20.66 9.98
C LEU A 148 2.48 -20.73 8.47
N ALA A 149 3.06 -19.69 7.88
CA ALA A 149 3.35 -19.67 6.46
C ALA A 149 4.37 -20.75 6.07
N GLU A 150 5.36 -21.08 6.92
CA GLU A 150 6.28 -22.22 6.75
C GLU A 150 5.53 -23.56 6.88
N LYS A 151 4.76 -23.74 7.94
CA LYS A 151 3.98 -24.95 8.22
C LYS A 151 3.08 -25.35 7.05
N TYR A 152 2.36 -24.39 6.49
CA TYR A 152 1.39 -24.62 5.42
C TYR A 152 1.93 -24.30 4.01
N LYS A 153 3.20 -23.94 3.88
CA LYS A 153 3.86 -23.59 2.60
C LYS A 153 3.11 -22.47 1.84
N ARG A 154 2.69 -21.43 2.55
CA ARG A 154 1.98 -20.29 1.95
C ARG A 154 2.96 -19.20 1.55
N ASN A 155 2.67 -18.52 0.45
CA ASN A 155 3.35 -17.27 0.11
C ASN A 155 2.92 -16.19 1.11
N LEU A 156 3.88 -15.53 1.74
CA LEU A 156 3.65 -14.51 2.74
C LEU A 156 4.09 -13.13 2.24
N TYR A 157 3.29 -12.13 2.47
CA TYR A 157 3.62 -10.73 2.21
C TYR A 157 3.54 -9.96 3.53
N VAL A 158 4.68 -9.53 4.03
CA VAL A 158 4.79 -8.78 5.28
C VAL A 158 4.64 -7.30 4.95
N CYS A 159 3.50 -6.72 5.33
CA CYS A 159 3.19 -5.31 5.09
C CYS A 159 4.06 -4.40 5.97
N HIS A 160 4.36 -3.20 5.47
CA HIS A 160 4.91 -2.04 6.21
C HIS A 160 5.91 -2.39 7.32
N VAL A 161 6.93 -3.18 7.01
CA VAL A 161 8.04 -3.46 7.94
C VAL A 161 8.67 -2.14 8.36
N SER A 162 8.82 -1.92 9.65
CA SER A 162 9.17 -0.63 10.24
C SER A 162 10.45 -0.62 11.07
N ARG A 163 10.99 -1.80 11.44
CA ARG A 163 12.13 -1.92 12.34
C ARG A 163 13.20 -2.90 11.84
N LYS A 164 14.41 -2.68 12.32
CA LYS A 164 15.59 -3.50 12.03
C LYS A 164 15.43 -4.94 12.52
N ASP A 165 14.91 -5.14 13.72
CA ASP A 165 14.73 -6.48 14.31
C ASP A 165 13.72 -7.34 13.53
N GLU A 166 12.70 -6.73 12.92
CA GLU A 166 11.77 -7.39 12.02
C GLU A 166 12.50 -7.88 10.75
N LEU A 167 13.35 -7.04 10.14
CA LEU A 167 14.16 -7.43 8.99
C LEU A 167 15.08 -8.60 9.29
N GLU A 168 15.79 -8.55 10.42
CA GLU A 168 16.68 -9.63 10.86
C GLU A 168 15.93 -10.95 11.10
N LEU A 169 14.71 -10.86 11.63
CA LEU A 169 13.85 -12.02 11.83
C LEU A 169 13.39 -12.62 10.49
N ILE A 170 12.90 -11.78 9.59
CA ILE A 170 12.42 -12.21 8.27
C ILE A 170 13.56 -12.88 7.49
N ASP A 171 14.76 -12.30 7.51
CA ASP A 171 15.91 -12.87 6.80
C ASP A 171 16.25 -14.29 7.28
N LYS A 172 16.22 -14.54 8.60
CA LYS A 172 16.42 -15.89 9.17
C LYS A 172 15.43 -16.92 8.62
N PHE A 173 14.18 -16.50 8.36
CA PHE A 173 13.17 -17.38 7.75
C PHE A 173 13.38 -17.51 6.25
N ARG A 174 13.71 -16.45 5.52
CA ARG A 174 14.00 -16.50 4.08
C ARG A 174 15.11 -17.48 3.74
N GLN A 175 16.18 -17.54 4.52
CA GLN A 175 17.31 -18.44 4.29
C GLN A 175 16.94 -19.93 4.39
N LYS A 176 15.88 -20.27 5.12
CA LYS A 176 15.46 -21.65 5.39
C LYS A 176 14.36 -22.15 4.46
N ARG A 177 13.73 -21.27 3.64
CA ARG A 177 12.45 -21.55 3.00
C ARG A 177 12.52 -21.82 1.50
N LYS A 178 11.52 -22.62 1.06
CA LYS A 178 11.18 -22.81 -0.36
C LYS A 178 10.07 -21.90 -0.85
N ASN A 179 9.29 -21.28 0.05
CA ASN A 179 8.16 -20.41 -0.31
C ASN A 179 8.58 -18.94 -0.24
N ASN A 180 7.87 -18.09 -0.98
CA ASN A 180 8.17 -16.68 -1.01
C ASN A 180 7.73 -16.00 0.31
N ILE A 181 8.62 -15.16 0.84
CA ILE A 181 8.28 -14.13 1.83
C ILE A 181 8.64 -12.81 1.17
N TRP A 182 7.66 -11.99 0.89
CA TRP A 182 7.87 -10.64 0.37
C TRP A 182 7.76 -9.62 1.48
N VAL A 183 8.55 -8.57 1.39
CA VAL A 183 8.67 -7.51 2.39
C VAL A 183 8.33 -6.18 1.75
N GLU A 184 7.39 -5.49 2.37
CA GLU A 184 7.01 -4.13 2.03
C GLU A 184 7.56 -3.15 3.05
N VAL A 185 8.03 -1.99 2.57
CA VAL A 185 8.25 -0.80 3.38
C VAL A 185 7.38 0.35 2.87
N THR A 186 7.15 1.33 3.71
CA THR A 186 6.34 2.50 3.34
C THR A 186 7.18 3.76 3.24
N PRO A 187 6.75 4.78 2.47
CA PRO A 187 7.45 6.06 2.41
C PRO A 187 7.57 6.72 3.78
N HIS A 188 6.56 6.63 4.64
CA HIS A 188 6.63 7.26 5.95
C HIS A 188 7.67 6.61 6.86
N HIS A 189 7.89 5.30 6.80
CA HIS A 189 8.98 4.65 7.55
C HIS A 189 10.37 4.90 6.94
N LEU A 190 10.46 5.19 5.63
CA LEU A 190 11.73 5.54 4.97
C LEU A 190 12.15 7.00 5.18
N PHE A 191 11.20 7.93 5.30
CA PHE A 191 11.51 9.36 5.30
C PHE A 191 11.25 10.05 6.64
N LEU A 192 10.45 9.46 7.52
CA LEU A 192 10.10 10.03 8.83
C LEU A 192 10.69 9.19 9.97
N SER A 193 10.79 9.77 11.16
CA SER A 193 11.17 9.07 12.40
C SER A 193 10.39 9.62 13.59
N ASP A 194 10.44 8.91 14.71
CA ASP A 194 9.80 9.26 15.97
C ASP A 194 10.24 10.62 16.55
N LYS A 195 11.44 11.09 16.14
CA LYS A 195 11.97 12.41 16.54
C LYS A 195 11.32 13.58 15.81
N MET A 196 10.59 13.32 14.71
CA MET A 196 9.96 14.39 13.95
C MET A 196 8.66 14.83 14.62
N SER A 197 8.54 16.14 14.92
CA SER A 197 7.37 16.71 15.59
C SER A 197 6.22 16.92 14.61
N ILE A 198 5.62 15.84 14.12
CA ILE A 198 4.47 15.85 13.20
C ILE A 198 3.16 15.38 13.83
N SER A 199 3.15 15.22 15.18
CA SER A 199 1.92 14.88 15.93
C SER A 199 0.87 16.01 15.80
N PRO A 200 -0.44 15.68 15.63
CA PRO A 200 -1.03 14.34 15.56
C PRO A 200 -0.99 13.68 14.17
N PHE A 201 -0.49 14.39 13.15
CA PHE A 201 -0.47 13.93 11.75
C PHE A 201 0.54 12.80 11.48
N GLY A 202 1.48 12.56 12.39
CA GLY A 202 2.44 11.46 12.33
C GLY A 202 2.00 10.16 13.00
N GLN A 203 0.73 10.02 13.39
CA GLN A 203 0.24 8.78 13.95
C GLN A 203 -0.13 7.78 12.87
N MET A 204 0.54 6.62 12.88
CA MET A 204 0.32 5.47 12.00
C MET A 204 0.56 4.17 12.75
N LYS A 205 0.25 3.04 12.14
CA LYS A 205 0.53 1.69 12.65
C LYS A 205 1.11 0.83 11.53
N PRO A 206 2.30 0.27 11.72
CA PRO A 206 3.20 0.45 12.87
C PRO A 206 3.60 1.91 13.10
N PRO A 207 3.93 2.30 14.36
CA PRO A 207 4.36 3.67 14.62
C PRO A 207 5.69 4.00 13.93
N LEU A 208 5.98 5.29 13.76
CA LEU A 208 7.31 5.74 13.33
C LEU A 208 8.35 5.24 14.32
N SER A 209 9.43 4.70 13.79
CA SER A 209 10.54 4.12 14.55
C SER A 209 11.71 5.09 14.66
N SER A 210 12.79 4.64 15.30
CA SER A 210 14.01 5.41 15.50
C SER A 210 14.71 5.79 14.19
N ASP A 211 15.62 6.76 14.23
CA ASP A 211 16.50 7.05 13.09
C ASP A 211 17.37 5.83 12.73
N GLU A 212 17.76 4.99 13.71
CA GLU A 212 18.53 3.76 13.45
C GLU A 212 17.71 2.74 12.65
N ASP A 213 16.45 2.56 12.99
CA ASP A 213 15.53 1.70 12.24
C ASP A 213 15.31 2.21 10.81
N LYS A 214 15.07 3.52 10.67
CA LYS A 214 14.93 4.16 9.36
C LYS A 214 16.17 3.92 8.48
N GLU A 215 17.37 4.11 8.99
CA GLU A 215 18.61 3.83 8.24
C GLU A 215 18.75 2.33 7.94
N ALA A 216 18.33 1.44 8.84
CA ALA A 216 18.32 0.00 8.58
C ALA A 216 17.36 -0.36 7.43
N LEU A 217 16.18 0.25 7.35
CA LEU A 217 15.26 0.08 6.23
C LEU A 217 15.88 0.55 4.91
N TRP A 218 16.55 1.70 4.87
CA TRP A 218 17.26 2.17 3.68
C TRP A 218 18.38 1.20 3.26
N MET A 219 19.13 0.67 4.22
CA MET A 219 20.17 -0.34 3.93
C MET A 219 19.55 -1.62 3.36
N ALA A 220 18.39 -2.06 3.87
CA ALA A 220 17.66 -3.22 3.37
C ALA A 220 17.15 -2.98 1.92
N VAL A 221 16.69 -1.77 1.60
CA VAL A 221 16.33 -1.36 0.23
C VAL A 221 17.54 -1.50 -0.71
N ILE A 222 18.70 -0.96 -0.30
CA ILE A 222 19.93 -1.00 -1.12
C ILE A 222 20.41 -2.43 -1.34
N LYS A 223 20.35 -3.28 -0.32
CA LYS A 223 20.77 -4.69 -0.39
C LYS A 223 19.79 -5.59 -1.17
N GLY A 224 18.58 -5.10 -1.49
CA GLY A 224 17.56 -5.91 -2.16
C GLY A 224 16.82 -6.87 -1.22
N GLU A 225 16.80 -6.57 0.07
CA GLU A 225 16.06 -7.32 1.10
C GLU A 225 14.58 -6.90 1.15
N ILE A 226 14.25 -5.73 0.58
CA ILE A 226 12.90 -5.21 0.40
C ILE A 226 12.41 -5.56 -1.01
N ASP A 227 11.16 -5.99 -1.11
CA ASP A 227 10.54 -6.38 -2.38
C ASP A 227 9.67 -5.28 -2.99
N THR A 228 8.98 -4.50 -2.15
CA THR A 228 8.06 -3.45 -2.62
C THR A 228 8.06 -2.22 -1.72
N ILE A 229 7.65 -1.11 -2.32
CA ILE A 229 7.25 0.10 -1.59
C ILE A 229 5.74 0.25 -1.78
N GLY A 230 4.98 -0.02 -0.71
CA GLY A 230 3.55 0.28 -0.64
C GLY A 230 3.31 1.59 0.09
N THR A 231 2.31 2.35 -0.30
CA THR A 231 2.09 3.67 0.36
C THR A 231 1.48 3.54 1.74
N ASP A 232 0.72 2.48 1.98
CA ASP A 232 -0.21 2.39 3.10
C ASP A 232 -1.05 3.69 3.21
N HIS A 233 -1.48 4.21 2.05
CA HIS A 233 -2.35 5.38 1.99
C HIS A 233 -3.61 5.12 2.81
N ALA A 234 -3.67 5.72 3.98
CA ALA A 234 -4.71 5.48 4.98
C ALA A 234 -5.27 6.81 5.51
N PRO A 235 -6.04 7.53 4.69
CA PRO A 235 -6.47 8.89 4.98
C PRO A 235 -7.49 8.96 6.12
N HIS A 236 -7.41 10.05 6.88
CA HIS A 236 -8.35 10.49 7.89
C HIS A 236 -8.58 11.99 7.75
N THR A 237 -9.74 12.50 8.13
CA THR A 237 -9.97 13.94 8.05
C THR A 237 -9.07 14.72 9.03
N ARG A 238 -8.85 16.00 8.77
CA ARG A 238 -8.08 16.86 9.69
C ARG A 238 -8.73 16.92 11.07
N GLU A 239 -10.05 16.98 11.12
CA GLU A 239 -10.82 17.04 12.36
C GLU A 239 -10.59 15.77 13.19
N GLU A 240 -10.59 14.60 12.56
CA GLU A 240 -10.28 13.33 13.22
C GLU A 240 -8.85 13.33 13.77
N LYS A 241 -7.87 13.75 12.93
CA LYS A 241 -6.45 13.82 13.36
C LYS A 241 -6.22 14.81 14.51
N MET A 242 -6.97 15.89 14.54
CA MET A 242 -6.90 16.91 15.62
C MET A 242 -7.76 16.59 16.83
N GLY A 243 -8.49 15.48 16.80
CA GLY A 243 -9.35 15.03 17.89
C GLY A 243 -8.59 14.53 19.12
N ILE A 244 -9.33 14.23 20.19
CA ILE A 244 -8.75 13.77 21.48
C ILE A 244 -8.02 12.41 21.33
N LYS A 245 -8.50 11.55 20.41
CA LYS A 245 -7.90 10.25 20.07
C LYS A 245 -7.66 10.19 18.56
N PRO A 246 -6.57 10.79 18.07
CA PRO A 246 -6.31 10.80 16.64
C PRO A 246 -6.19 9.36 16.11
N PRO A 247 -6.87 9.02 15.01
CA PRO A 247 -6.75 7.70 14.42
C PRO A 247 -5.39 7.53 13.75
N SER A 248 -4.89 6.29 13.67
CA SER A 248 -3.67 5.92 12.95
C SER A 248 -3.94 5.83 11.45
N GLY A 249 -3.00 6.35 10.66
CA GLY A 249 -3.01 6.36 9.20
C GLY A 249 -2.67 7.72 8.62
N VAL A 250 -1.99 7.72 7.49
CA VAL A 250 -1.51 8.91 6.76
C VAL A 250 -1.68 8.73 5.25
N PRO A 251 -1.93 9.80 4.48
CA PRO A 251 -1.92 9.72 3.02
C PRO A 251 -0.50 9.65 2.47
N GLY A 252 -0.27 8.86 1.40
CA GLY A 252 1.04 8.64 0.81
C GLY A 252 1.09 8.66 -0.72
N LEU A 253 -0.05 8.46 -1.41
CA LEU A 253 -0.09 8.26 -2.87
C LEU A 253 0.60 9.39 -3.67
N GLU A 254 0.29 10.65 -3.39
CA GLU A 254 0.77 11.79 -4.20
C GLU A 254 2.22 12.21 -3.91
N THR A 255 2.82 11.67 -2.85
CA THR A 255 4.15 12.13 -2.39
C THR A 255 5.26 11.10 -2.58
N THR A 256 4.92 9.82 -2.72
CA THR A 256 5.91 8.73 -2.73
C THR A 256 6.93 8.85 -3.85
N LEU A 257 6.50 9.03 -5.11
CA LEU A 257 7.44 9.10 -6.24
C LEU A 257 8.40 10.27 -6.12
N VAL A 258 7.90 11.45 -5.77
CA VAL A 258 8.75 12.66 -5.68
C VAL A 258 9.74 12.59 -4.50
N LEU A 259 9.38 11.90 -3.40
CA LEU A 259 10.27 11.60 -2.29
C LEU A 259 11.38 10.60 -2.69
N LEU A 260 11.02 9.54 -3.42
CA LEU A 260 11.99 8.55 -3.91
C LEU A 260 12.97 9.18 -4.91
N LEU A 261 12.50 10.05 -5.81
CA LEU A 261 13.35 10.78 -6.74
C LEU A 261 14.26 11.81 -6.04
N ARG A 262 13.81 12.38 -4.92
CA ARG A 262 14.70 13.16 -4.05
C ARG A 262 15.80 12.28 -3.48
N ALA A 263 15.45 11.08 -2.95
CA ALA A 263 16.44 10.15 -2.42
C ALA A 263 17.41 9.64 -3.50
N GLU A 264 16.96 9.51 -4.74
CA GLU A 264 17.83 9.24 -5.90
C GLU A 264 18.82 10.37 -6.13
N LYS A 265 18.35 11.62 -6.15
CA LYS A 265 19.22 12.80 -6.30
C LYS A 265 20.24 12.93 -5.16
N GLU A 266 19.87 12.48 -3.95
CA GLU A 266 20.75 12.40 -2.79
C GLU A 266 21.71 11.18 -2.82
N GLY A 267 21.60 10.31 -3.82
CA GLY A 267 22.45 9.11 -3.98
C GLY A 267 22.11 7.94 -3.05
N LYS A 268 20.92 7.95 -2.43
CA LYS A 268 20.48 6.89 -1.49
C LYS A 268 19.91 5.67 -2.20
N ILE A 269 19.32 5.85 -3.38
CA ILE A 269 18.68 4.79 -4.16
C ILE A 269 18.90 5.06 -5.65
N SER A 270 19.00 4.02 -6.48
CA SER A 270 19.06 4.20 -7.93
C SER A 270 17.64 4.22 -8.54
N ARG A 271 17.54 4.80 -9.74
CA ARG A 271 16.29 4.81 -10.51
C ARG A 271 15.79 3.41 -10.84
N GLU A 272 16.69 2.52 -11.19
CA GLU A 272 16.40 1.12 -11.47
C GLU A 272 15.78 0.45 -10.24
N LYS A 273 16.29 0.74 -9.05
CA LYS A 273 15.77 0.21 -7.79
C LYS A 273 14.37 0.79 -7.47
N ILE A 274 14.14 2.08 -7.75
CA ILE A 274 12.79 2.66 -7.64
C ILE A 274 11.81 1.89 -8.54
N ILE A 275 12.15 1.71 -9.83
CA ILE A 275 11.32 0.97 -10.78
C ILE A 275 11.14 -0.49 -10.35
N GLU A 276 12.18 -1.13 -9.85
CA GLU A 276 12.09 -2.50 -9.33
C GLU A 276 11.03 -2.62 -8.23
N LEU A 277 11.08 -1.74 -7.21
CA LEU A 277 10.25 -1.80 -6.00
C LEU A 277 8.83 -1.28 -6.20
N THR A 278 8.61 -0.37 -7.15
CA THR A 278 7.30 0.29 -7.35
C THR A 278 6.58 -0.13 -8.62
N HIS A 279 7.22 -0.91 -9.50
CA HIS A 279 6.64 -1.36 -10.75
C HIS A 279 6.87 -2.85 -10.99
N ASN A 280 8.13 -3.29 -11.16
CA ASN A 280 8.42 -4.66 -11.61
C ASN A 280 8.03 -5.73 -10.59
N ASN A 281 8.43 -5.55 -9.34
CA ASN A 281 8.16 -6.51 -8.28
C ASN A 281 6.66 -6.60 -7.94
N PRO A 282 5.91 -5.50 -7.74
CA PRO A 282 4.47 -5.58 -7.53
C PRO A 282 3.74 -6.30 -8.67
N ILE A 283 4.07 -6.01 -9.93
CA ILE A 283 3.50 -6.71 -11.10
C ILE A 283 3.71 -8.22 -10.99
N LYS A 284 4.92 -8.65 -10.65
CA LYS A 284 5.28 -10.06 -10.51
C LYS A 284 4.59 -10.73 -9.33
N ILE A 285 4.61 -10.08 -8.16
CA ILE A 285 4.07 -10.63 -6.90
C ILE A 285 2.55 -10.84 -7.01
N PHE A 286 1.84 -9.85 -7.55
CA PHE A 286 0.38 -9.86 -7.66
C PHE A 286 -0.13 -10.37 -9.00
N ASN A 287 0.77 -10.91 -9.85
CA ASN A 287 0.46 -11.48 -11.16
C ASN A 287 -0.40 -10.53 -12.02
N LEU A 288 0.06 -9.30 -12.18
CA LEU A 288 -0.61 -8.28 -12.97
C LEU A 288 -0.20 -8.37 -14.46
N ASN A 289 -1.02 -7.80 -15.33
CA ASN A 289 -0.72 -7.76 -16.76
C ASN A 289 0.46 -6.82 -17.06
N LYS A 290 1.67 -7.40 -17.13
CA LYS A 290 2.91 -6.64 -17.36
C LYS A 290 2.85 -5.78 -18.63
N GLU A 291 2.34 -6.32 -19.72
CA GLU A 291 2.29 -5.60 -21.02
C GLU A 291 1.43 -4.33 -20.94
N LYS A 292 0.33 -4.38 -20.17
CA LYS A 292 -0.53 -3.21 -19.94
C LYS A 292 0.24 -2.10 -19.21
N TYR A 293 0.89 -2.43 -18.10
CA TYR A 293 1.53 -1.44 -17.23
C TYR A 293 2.86 -0.93 -17.78
N ASP A 294 3.62 -1.75 -18.54
CA ASP A 294 4.84 -1.32 -19.24
C ASP A 294 4.57 -0.26 -20.34
N ARG A 295 3.35 -0.19 -20.86
CA ARG A 295 2.95 0.83 -21.84
C ARG A 295 2.50 2.14 -21.23
N ALA A 296 2.32 2.18 -19.93
CA ALA A 296 1.92 3.37 -19.19
C ALA A 296 3.14 4.09 -18.63
N GLU A 297 3.11 5.41 -18.62
CA GLU A 297 4.26 6.22 -18.24
C GLU A 297 3.90 7.43 -17.39
N VAL A 298 4.82 7.78 -16.51
CA VAL A 298 4.84 9.04 -15.76
C VAL A 298 5.89 9.95 -16.37
N VAL A 299 5.49 11.17 -16.70
CA VAL A 299 6.40 12.20 -17.23
C VAL A 299 6.66 13.22 -16.14
N LEU A 300 7.95 13.49 -15.90
CA LEU A 300 8.41 14.42 -14.87
C LEU A 300 9.34 15.48 -15.47
N VAL A 301 9.43 16.60 -14.74
CA VAL A 301 10.45 17.62 -14.95
C VAL A 301 11.30 17.76 -13.69
N GLU A 302 12.58 18.07 -13.86
CA GLU A 302 13.42 18.46 -12.74
C GLU A 302 13.07 19.89 -12.32
N GLU A 303 12.38 20.01 -11.19
CA GLU A 303 11.92 21.25 -10.58
C GLU A 303 11.92 21.07 -9.06
N GLU A 304 12.66 21.91 -8.35
CA GLU A 304 12.65 21.89 -6.89
C GLU A 304 11.45 22.65 -6.34
N PHE A 305 10.71 22.01 -5.45
CA PHE A 305 9.59 22.63 -4.74
C PHE A 305 9.42 22.05 -3.33
N LEU A 306 8.59 22.72 -2.52
CA LEU A 306 8.14 22.19 -1.24
C LEU A 306 6.79 21.48 -1.44
N ILE A 307 6.63 20.33 -0.80
CA ILE A 307 5.33 19.63 -0.79
C ILE A 307 4.32 20.52 -0.09
N GLU A 308 3.27 20.89 -0.82
CA GLU A 308 2.16 21.71 -0.34
C GLU A 308 0.86 20.91 -0.35
N GLU A 309 -0.05 21.28 0.55
CA GLU A 309 -1.33 20.59 0.70
C GLU A 309 -2.43 21.10 -0.25
N ASN A 310 -2.26 22.29 -0.79
CA ASN A 310 -3.29 23.00 -1.60
C ASN A 310 -3.65 22.29 -2.90
N ASN A 311 -2.75 21.46 -3.43
CA ASN A 311 -2.88 20.81 -4.73
C ASN A 311 -3.16 19.31 -4.65
N LEU A 312 -3.29 18.76 -3.45
CA LEU A 312 -3.55 17.34 -3.24
C LEU A 312 -4.94 16.95 -3.75
N LYS A 313 -5.04 15.77 -4.35
CA LYS A 313 -6.27 15.19 -4.87
C LYS A 313 -6.96 14.27 -3.87
N THR A 314 -6.20 13.77 -2.88
CA THR A 314 -6.78 13.04 -1.75
C THR A 314 -7.78 13.91 -1.00
N LYS A 315 -8.94 13.35 -0.68
CA LYS A 315 -10.03 14.07 -0.03
C LYS A 315 -9.68 14.61 1.36
N CYS A 316 -8.81 13.94 2.07
CA CYS A 316 -8.35 14.37 3.38
C CYS A 316 -7.55 15.70 3.35
N GLY A 317 -6.95 16.06 2.21
CA GLY A 317 -6.34 17.37 1.94
C GLY A 317 -5.14 17.72 2.81
N TRP A 318 -4.37 16.72 3.28
CA TRP A 318 -3.15 16.92 4.05
C TRP A 318 -2.13 15.81 3.77
N THR A 319 -0.88 16.00 4.21
CA THR A 319 0.20 15.02 4.09
C THR A 319 1.17 15.14 5.27
N PRO A 320 1.75 14.02 5.77
CA PRO A 320 2.79 14.07 6.79
C PRO A 320 4.12 14.62 6.26
N PHE A 321 4.24 14.79 4.94
CA PHE A 321 5.45 15.26 4.25
C PHE A 321 5.41 16.74 3.88
N LYS A 322 4.46 17.49 4.43
CA LYS A 322 4.32 18.93 4.21
C LYS A 322 5.67 19.66 4.42
N GLU A 323 5.95 20.63 3.54
CA GLU A 323 7.20 21.43 3.55
C GLU A 323 8.50 20.65 3.30
N MET A 324 8.43 19.34 3.04
CA MET A 324 9.60 18.61 2.57
C MET A 324 9.98 19.07 1.17
N ARG A 325 11.26 19.36 0.97
CA ARG A 325 11.80 19.75 -0.35
C ARG A 325 11.94 18.51 -1.22
N VAL A 326 11.47 18.59 -2.45
CA VAL A 326 11.60 17.54 -3.47
C VAL A 326 12.19 18.15 -4.75
N SER A 327 12.67 17.29 -5.65
CA SER A 327 13.51 17.70 -6.79
C SER A 327 12.84 17.50 -8.15
N HIS A 328 11.69 16.86 -8.20
CA HIS A 328 10.99 16.52 -9.44
C HIS A 328 9.49 16.72 -9.28
N LYS A 329 8.85 17.19 -10.36
CA LYS A 329 7.41 17.39 -10.43
C LYS A 329 6.82 16.50 -11.51
N ILE A 330 5.73 15.82 -11.17
CA ILE A 330 4.93 15.06 -12.15
C ILE A 330 4.15 16.07 -12.99
N VAL A 331 4.33 16.01 -14.31
CA VAL A 331 3.63 16.91 -15.25
C VAL A 331 2.60 16.18 -16.10
N GLU A 332 2.77 14.88 -16.35
CA GLU A 332 1.81 14.10 -17.11
C GLU A 332 1.85 12.63 -16.68
N VAL A 333 0.69 12.00 -16.65
CA VAL A 333 0.56 10.54 -16.48
C VAL A 333 -0.29 9.99 -17.61
N ASN A 334 0.31 9.08 -18.38
CA ASN A 334 -0.35 8.37 -19.47
C ASN A 334 -0.68 6.96 -18.99
N PHE A 335 -1.96 6.65 -18.95
CA PHE A 335 -2.46 5.36 -18.51
C PHE A 335 -3.53 4.83 -19.49
N ASP A 336 -3.44 3.56 -19.83
CA ASP A 336 -4.33 2.88 -20.80
C ASP A 336 -4.43 3.62 -22.15
N GLY A 337 -3.28 4.20 -22.61
CA GLY A 337 -3.19 4.94 -23.88
C GLY A 337 -3.82 6.34 -23.88
N LYS A 338 -4.17 6.86 -22.71
CA LYS A 338 -4.76 8.19 -22.53
C LYS A 338 -3.99 8.99 -21.49
N ILE A 339 -3.96 10.31 -21.67
CA ILE A 339 -3.46 11.23 -20.65
C ILE A 339 -4.54 11.32 -19.58
N GLY A 340 -4.26 10.75 -18.40
CA GLY A 340 -5.16 10.76 -17.27
C GLY A 340 -4.92 11.90 -16.28
N TYR A 341 -3.68 12.42 -16.24
CA TYR A 341 -3.29 13.58 -15.44
C TYR A 341 -2.35 14.46 -16.24
N LYS A 342 -2.55 15.77 -16.14
CA LYS A 342 -1.67 16.76 -16.78
C LYS A 342 -1.67 18.07 -16.02
N ASP A 343 -0.48 18.60 -15.73
CA ASP A 343 -0.24 19.94 -15.16
C ASP A 343 -1.13 20.28 -13.95
N GLY A 344 -1.35 19.31 -13.06
CA GLY A 344 -2.16 19.50 -11.85
C GLY A 344 -3.64 19.10 -12.02
N GLU A 345 -4.09 18.74 -13.22
CA GLU A 345 -5.49 18.40 -13.49
C GLU A 345 -5.68 16.90 -13.78
N ILE A 346 -6.73 16.32 -13.22
CA ILE A 346 -7.19 14.96 -13.54
C ILE A 346 -8.09 15.03 -14.77
N LEU A 347 -7.64 14.42 -15.87
CA LEU A 347 -8.36 14.33 -17.13
C LEU A 347 -9.12 13.00 -17.27
N ALA A 348 -8.76 12.00 -16.47
CA ALA A 348 -9.43 10.72 -16.46
C ALA A 348 -10.86 10.84 -15.95
N VAL A 349 -11.79 10.14 -16.59
CA VAL A 349 -13.22 10.16 -16.28
C VAL A 349 -13.53 9.08 -15.24
N SER A 350 -14.37 9.38 -14.25
CA SER A 350 -14.84 8.40 -13.26
C SER A 350 -15.44 7.16 -13.94
N GLY A 351 -15.09 5.99 -13.45
CA GLY A 351 -15.46 4.70 -14.05
C GLY A 351 -14.59 4.29 -15.27
N SER A 352 -13.50 5.00 -15.57
CA SER A 352 -12.58 4.61 -16.66
C SER A 352 -11.54 3.55 -16.23
N GLY A 353 -11.31 3.39 -14.94
CA GLY A 353 -10.46 2.32 -14.38
C GLY A 353 -11.13 0.95 -14.44
N LYS A 354 -10.39 -0.10 -14.16
CA LYS A 354 -10.89 -1.48 -14.15
C LYS A 354 -10.58 -2.17 -12.83
N ILE A 355 -11.51 -2.97 -12.35
CA ILE A 355 -11.22 -3.95 -11.29
C ILE A 355 -10.50 -5.13 -11.93
N VAL A 356 -9.34 -5.44 -11.43
CA VAL A 356 -8.42 -6.45 -12.01
C VAL A 356 -7.98 -7.46 -10.97
#